data_cb1487584e28db5c6f64e21f7efd7ee5
#
_entry.id   cb1487584e28db5c6f64e21f7efd7ee5
#
_cell.length_a   1.000
_cell.length_b   1.000
_cell.length_c   1.000
_cell.angle_alpha   90.00
_cell.angle_beta   90.00
_cell.angle_gamma   90.00
#
_symmetry.space_group_name_H-M   'P 1'
#
loop_
_entity.id
_entity.type
_entity.pdbx_description
1 polymer ?
#
loop_
_entity_poly.entity_id
_entity_poly.type
_entity_poly.pdbx_seq_one_letter_code
_entity_poly.pdbx_strand_id
1 'polypeptide(L)'
;MLDLIIKDGECYINGNLEKKDIGISNNKIVEIGDLKDKSKETFDAKGLTVLPGCIDTQVHFREPGSTDAEDLNSGSKAAVMGGITSVFEMPNTNPPTTNFEEFDKKIKLGKGMYCNHAFYFGATAENYSTLEKLKNLTGCCGIKLFAGSSTGNLLVDKEKDIEKVFEHASKVVAVHSEDEEILKMRKKLIEKGNVKTHPVWRNEEVAMSSTRRIVKIAKRFNKKAHILHITTKEEIDFLSQNKGNITFEITPQHLTFYAPDCYDKIGTYAQMNPPIRNKTHQERLWYAIKNNYNDTIGSDHAPHLKVNKDKPYPDSPSGMPGVQTLLPVMLNHINNGKLKLEQL
;
A
#
# COMPACT_ATOMS: atom_id res chain seq x y z
N MET A 1 -4.99 -14.31 -35.61
CA MET A 1 -4.46 -15.37 -34.72
C MET A 1 -4.09 -14.69 -33.43
N LEU A 2 -4.65 -15.11 -32.31
CA LEU A 2 -4.38 -14.60 -30.99
C LEU A 2 -2.97 -15.00 -30.52
N ASP A 3 -2.38 -14.21 -29.61
CA ASP A 3 -1.09 -14.58 -29.01
C ASP A 3 -1.30 -15.64 -27.93
N LEU A 4 -2.35 -15.50 -27.11
CA LEU A 4 -2.71 -16.43 -26.04
C LEU A 4 -4.23 -16.54 -25.92
N ILE A 5 -4.75 -17.74 -25.67
CA ILE A 5 -6.10 -17.96 -25.15
C ILE A 5 -6.02 -18.55 -23.75
N ILE A 6 -6.69 -17.94 -22.78
CA ILE A 6 -6.99 -18.54 -21.48
C ILE A 6 -8.34 -19.23 -21.64
N LYS A 7 -8.39 -20.57 -21.52
CA LYS A 7 -9.53 -21.38 -21.93
C LYS A 7 -10.23 -22.05 -20.74
N ASP A 8 -11.57 -22.17 -20.82
CA ASP A 8 -12.41 -22.93 -19.89
C ASP A 8 -12.37 -22.45 -18.42
N GLY A 9 -11.92 -21.20 -18.14
CA GLY A 9 -11.85 -20.64 -16.79
C GLY A 9 -13.18 -20.10 -16.28
N GLU A 10 -13.36 -20.09 -14.95
CA GLU A 10 -14.35 -19.23 -14.30
C GLU A 10 -13.81 -17.80 -14.20
N CYS A 11 -14.16 -16.96 -15.16
CA CYS A 11 -13.62 -15.61 -15.27
C CYS A 11 -14.49 -14.61 -14.49
N TYR A 12 -13.86 -13.75 -13.68
CA TYR A 12 -14.55 -12.66 -13.01
C TYR A 12 -14.73 -11.48 -13.99
N ILE A 13 -15.97 -11.30 -14.46
CA ILE A 13 -16.33 -10.33 -15.50
C ILE A 13 -17.48 -9.48 -14.99
N ASN A 14 -17.33 -8.16 -14.95
CA ASN A 14 -18.37 -7.21 -14.56
C ASN A 14 -19.11 -7.57 -13.26
N GLY A 15 -18.38 -8.04 -12.25
CA GLY A 15 -18.95 -8.37 -10.94
C GLY A 15 -19.48 -9.81 -10.81
N ASN A 16 -19.38 -10.65 -11.85
CA ASN A 16 -19.87 -12.02 -11.85
C ASN A 16 -18.78 -13.02 -12.27
N LEU A 17 -18.88 -14.25 -11.78
CA LEU A 17 -18.09 -15.37 -12.28
C LEU A 17 -18.84 -16.01 -13.46
N GLU A 18 -18.21 -16.04 -14.62
CA GLU A 18 -18.75 -16.62 -15.84
C GLU A 18 -17.74 -17.56 -16.47
N LYS A 19 -18.20 -18.73 -16.96
CA LYS A 19 -17.34 -19.63 -17.71
C LYS A 19 -17.12 -19.07 -19.12
N LYS A 20 -15.93 -18.52 -19.36
CA LYS A 20 -15.55 -17.86 -20.62
C LYS A 20 -14.07 -18.11 -20.93
N ASP A 21 -13.75 -17.97 -22.22
CA ASP A 21 -12.37 -17.88 -22.71
C ASP A 21 -11.96 -16.41 -22.81
N ILE A 22 -10.68 -16.13 -22.64
CA ILE A 22 -10.09 -14.79 -22.81
C ILE A 22 -9.04 -14.84 -23.90
N GLY A 23 -9.26 -14.07 -24.96
CA GLY A 23 -8.34 -13.92 -26.10
C GLY A 23 -7.44 -12.70 -25.92
N ILE A 24 -6.12 -12.92 -26.04
CA ILE A 24 -5.09 -11.90 -25.86
C ILE A 24 -4.30 -11.75 -27.17
N SER A 25 -4.08 -10.48 -27.56
CA SER A 25 -3.21 -10.10 -28.68
C SER A 25 -2.51 -8.78 -28.37
N ASN A 26 -1.21 -8.71 -28.68
CA ASN A 26 -0.38 -7.52 -28.39
C ASN A 26 -0.49 -7.05 -26.92
N ASN A 27 -0.43 -7.98 -25.99
CA ASN A 27 -0.51 -7.77 -24.54
C ASN A 27 -1.83 -7.12 -24.07
N LYS A 28 -2.91 -7.27 -24.84
CA LYS A 28 -4.24 -6.75 -24.49
C LYS A 28 -5.29 -7.82 -24.62
N ILE A 29 -6.26 -7.81 -23.73
CA ILE A 29 -7.50 -8.58 -23.91
C ILE A 29 -8.26 -7.96 -25.07
N VAL A 30 -8.49 -8.76 -26.11
CA VAL A 30 -9.18 -8.32 -27.34
C VAL A 30 -10.53 -8.99 -27.51
N GLU A 31 -10.76 -10.14 -26.85
CA GLU A 31 -12.01 -10.87 -26.95
C GLU A 31 -12.29 -11.66 -25.68
N ILE A 32 -13.56 -11.76 -25.29
CA ILE A 32 -14.06 -12.57 -24.18
C ILE A 32 -15.30 -13.32 -24.67
N GLY A 33 -15.33 -14.64 -24.59
CA GLY A 33 -16.46 -15.44 -25.07
C GLY A 33 -16.12 -16.92 -25.23
N ASP A 34 -16.82 -17.63 -26.10
CA ASP A 34 -16.51 -18.99 -26.47
C ASP A 34 -15.61 -18.96 -27.72
N LEU A 35 -14.31 -18.95 -27.51
CA LEU A 35 -13.33 -18.70 -28.56
C LEU A 35 -13.04 -19.97 -29.35
N LYS A 36 -13.20 -19.90 -30.68
CA LYS A 36 -12.84 -20.96 -31.63
C LYS A 36 -11.58 -20.62 -32.43
N ASP A 37 -11.02 -19.44 -32.17
CA ASP A 37 -9.86 -18.95 -32.92
C ASP A 37 -8.59 -19.73 -32.64
N LYS A 38 -7.66 -19.66 -33.60
CA LYS A 38 -6.31 -20.19 -33.43
C LYS A 38 -5.47 -19.18 -32.62
N SER A 39 -4.73 -19.69 -31.69
CA SER A 39 -3.76 -18.93 -30.89
C SER A 39 -2.35 -19.54 -31.06
N LYS A 40 -1.33 -18.72 -30.72
CA LYS A 40 0.05 -19.23 -30.63
C LYS A 40 0.19 -20.11 -29.40
N GLU A 41 -0.43 -19.73 -28.29
CA GLU A 41 -0.43 -20.44 -27.01
C GLU A 41 -1.85 -20.56 -26.45
N THR A 42 -2.12 -21.64 -25.74
CA THR A 42 -3.38 -21.84 -25.01
C THR A 42 -3.06 -22.26 -23.58
N PHE A 43 -3.66 -21.54 -22.62
CA PHE A 43 -3.61 -21.90 -21.20
C PHE A 43 -4.96 -22.53 -20.81
N ASP A 44 -4.94 -23.78 -20.37
CA ASP A 44 -6.13 -24.46 -19.84
C ASP A 44 -6.39 -24.01 -18.41
N ALA A 45 -7.45 -23.22 -18.22
CA ALA A 45 -7.90 -22.70 -16.93
C ALA A 45 -9.08 -23.49 -16.34
N LYS A 46 -9.35 -24.70 -16.84
CA LYS A 46 -10.43 -25.56 -16.33
C LYS A 46 -10.32 -25.80 -14.83
N GLY A 47 -11.37 -25.44 -14.09
CA GLY A 47 -11.41 -25.54 -12.63
C GLY A 47 -10.64 -24.43 -11.88
N LEU A 48 -10.14 -23.42 -12.60
CA LEU A 48 -9.51 -22.25 -12.04
C LEU A 48 -10.42 -21.03 -12.13
N THR A 49 -10.33 -20.15 -11.12
CA THR A 49 -10.93 -18.82 -11.18
C THR A 49 -9.91 -17.85 -11.80
N VAL A 50 -10.32 -17.17 -12.86
CA VAL A 50 -9.51 -16.16 -13.55
C VAL A 50 -9.92 -14.79 -13.09
N LEU A 51 -9.01 -14.07 -12.45
CA LEU A 51 -9.20 -12.73 -11.91
C LEU A 51 -8.43 -11.70 -12.73
N PRO A 52 -8.87 -10.43 -12.76
CA PRO A 52 -8.00 -9.32 -13.18
C PRO A 52 -6.71 -9.30 -12.36
N GLY A 53 -5.60 -8.91 -12.98
CA GLY A 53 -4.34 -8.76 -12.27
C GLY A 53 -4.46 -7.71 -11.17
N CYS A 54 -4.11 -8.07 -9.93
CA CYS A 54 -4.21 -7.18 -8.79
C CYS A 54 -3.12 -6.10 -8.81
N ILE A 55 -3.45 -4.94 -8.23
CA ILE A 55 -2.53 -3.80 -8.08
C ILE A 55 -2.27 -3.59 -6.60
N ASP A 56 -0.99 -3.63 -6.19
CA ASP A 56 -0.58 -3.23 -4.84
C ASP A 56 -0.11 -1.78 -4.86
N THR A 57 -0.85 -0.92 -4.19
CA THR A 57 -0.65 0.53 -4.21
C THR A 57 0.45 1.03 -3.27
N GLN A 58 1.05 0.12 -2.47
CA GLN A 58 2.04 0.50 -1.46
C GLN A 58 3.04 -0.63 -1.21
N VAL A 59 4.24 -0.52 -1.81
CA VAL A 59 5.36 -1.44 -1.56
C VAL A 59 6.67 -0.68 -1.33
N HIS A 60 7.59 -1.30 -0.56
CA HIS A 60 8.93 -0.78 -0.25
C HIS A 60 9.97 -1.84 -0.64
N PHE A 61 10.37 -1.89 -1.90
CA PHE A 61 11.34 -2.87 -2.42
C PHE A 61 12.80 -2.52 -2.13
N ARG A 62 13.04 -1.54 -1.27
CA ARG A 62 14.34 -1.23 -0.67
C ARG A 62 15.45 -0.79 -1.63
N GLU A 63 15.27 -0.84 -2.93
CA GLU A 63 16.26 -0.41 -3.92
C GLU A 63 15.93 1.00 -4.46
N PRO A 64 16.96 1.87 -4.52
CA PRO A 64 18.35 1.70 -4.12
C PRO A 64 18.57 1.77 -2.61
N GLY A 65 19.67 1.19 -2.14
CA GLY A 65 20.28 1.45 -0.82
C GLY A 65 20.22 0.30 0.20
N SER A 66 19.13 -0.45 0.30
CA SER A 66 18.98 -1.54 1.27
C SER A 66 18.67 -2.87 0.57
N THR A 67 19.43 -3.15 -0.49
CA THR A 67 19.22 -4.32 -1.37
C THR A 67 19.57 -5.66 -0.69
N ASP A 68 20.21 -5.63 0.47
CA ASP A 68 20.39 -6.79 1.34
C ASP A 68 19.07 -7.28 1.96
N ALA A 69 18.09 -6.38 2.15
CA ALA A 69 16.76 -6.74 2.63
C ALA A 69 15.84 -7.18 1.48
N GLU A 70 15.85 -6.46 0.38
CA GLU A 70 15.13 -6.77 -0.87
C GLU A 70 15.59 -5.81 -1.98
N ASP A 71 15.50 -6.25 -3.24
CA ASP A 71 15.70 -5.43 -4.43
C ASP A 71 14.43 -5.41 -5.32
N LEU A 72 14.42 -4.57 -6.36
CA LEU A 72 13.29 -4.46 -7.27
C LEU A 72 13.00 -5.76 -8.04
N ASN A 73 14.03 -6.57 -8.29
CA ASN A 73 13.88 -7.85 -8.98
C ASN A 73 13.19 -8.87 -8.08
N SER A 74 13.71 -9.11 -6.87
CA SER A 74 13.17 -10.09 -5.92
C SER A 74 11.78 -9.68 -5.41
N GLY A 75 11.56 -8.39 -5.10
CA GLY A 75 10.26 -7.88 -4.69
C GLY A 75 9.19 -8.00 -5.77
N SER A 76 9.52 -7.65 -7.03
CA SER A 76 8.56 -7.81 -8.15
C SER A 76 8.30 -9.28 -8.49
N LYS A 77 9.27 -10.17 -8.33
CA LYS A 77 9.08 -11.61 -8.44
C LYS A 77 8.13 -12.13 -7.36
N ALA A 78 8.30 -11.70 -6.11
CA ALA A 78 7.40 -12.03 -5.01
C ALA A 78 5.97 -11.52 -5.29
N ALA A 79 5.82 -10.30 -5.84
CA ALA A 79 4.54 -9.74 -6.26
C ALA A 79 3.81 -10.66 -7.25
N VAL A 80 4.46 -11.02 -8.36
CA VAL A 80 3.88 -11.90 -9.39
C VAL A 80 3.52 -13.27 -8.82
N MET A 81 4.39 -13.84 -7.97
CA MET A 81 4.11 -15.13 -7.30
C MET A 81 2.91 -15.05 -6.36
N GLY A 82 2.56 -13.86 -5.85
CA GLY A 82 1.38 -13.59 -5.05
C GLY A 82 0.13 -13.18 -5.85
N GLY A 83 0.21 -13.13 -7.20
CA GLY A 83 -0.90 -12.69 -8.07
C GLY A 83 -1.01 -11.16 -8.22
N ILE A 84 0.00 -10.41 -7.77
CA ILE A 84 0.09 -8.96 -7.95
C ILE A 84 0.80 -8.67 -9.27
N THR A 85 0.10 -8.07 -10.22
CA THR A 85 0.62 -7.80 -11.57
C THR A 85 1.09 -6.37 -11.76
N SER A 86 0.80 -5.49 -10.81
CA SER A 86 1.23 -4.09 -10.82
C SER A 86 1.53 -3.61 -9.41
N VAL A 87 2.56 -2.78 -9.26
CA VAL A 87 2.96 -2.23 -7.95
C VAL A 87 3.24 -0.73 -8.03
N PHE A 88 2.96 -0.02 -6.92
CA PHE A 88 3.37 1.36 -6.72
C PHE A 88 4.41 1.42 -5.60
N GLU A 89 5.66 1.72 -5.98
CA GLU A 89 6.80 1.62 -5.08
C GLU A 89 7.14 2.98 -4.45
N MET A 90 7.43 2.96 -3.16
CA MET A 90 7.61 4.11 -2.30
C MET A 90 8.99 4.76 -2.43
N PRO A 91 9.12 6.10 -2.16
CA PRO A 91 10.32 6.86 -2.44
C PRO A 91 11.37 6.84 -1.31
N ASN A 92 11.10 6.23 -0.17
CA ASN A 92 11.98 6.24 1.03
C ASN A 92 13.14 5.23 0.92
N THR A 93 13.89 5.35 -0.15
CA THR A 93 15.09 4.60 -0.48
C THR A 93 16.35 5.39 -0.09
N ASN A 94 17.53 4.88 -0.38
CA ASN A 94 18.79 5.58 -0.14
C ASN A 94 19.67 5.55 -1.42
N PRO A 95 19.80 6.68 -2.14
CA PRO A 95 19.16 7.97 -1.87
C PRO A 95 17.63 7.93 -2.03
N PRO A 96 16.89 8.87 -1.40
CA PRO A 96 15.44 8.95 -1.55
C PRO A 96 15.05 9.53 -2.92
N THR A 97 13.90 9.09 -3.46
CA THR A 97 13.40 9.54 -4.76
C THR A 97 12.66 10.89 -4.63
N THR A 98 13.41 11.98 -4.46
CA THR A 98 12.89 13.34 -4.17
C THR A 98 13.25 14.39 -5.21
N ASN A 99 13.94 13.99 -6.27
CA ASN A 99 14.30 14.84 -7.41
C ASN A 99 14.24 14.03 -8.71
N PHE A 100 14.29 14.71 -9.84
CA PHE A 100 14.18 14.06 -11.16
C PHE A 100 15.33 13.12 -11.46
N GLU A 101 16.55 13.43 -11.01
CA GLU A 101 17.72 12.58 -11.24
C GLU A 101 17.56 11.21 -10.57
N GLU A 102 17.17 11.20 -9.29
CA GLU A 102 16.94 9.95 -8.55
C GLU A 102 15.67 9.21 -9.07
N PHE A 103 14.66 9.95 -9.53
CA PHE A 103 13.49 9.35 -10.17
C PHE A 103 13.87 8.65 -11.49
N ASP A 104 14.67 9.28 -12.34
CA ASP A 104 15.13 8.68 -13.60
C ASP A 104 16.05 7.48 -13.38
N LYS A 105 16.90 7.52 -12.34
CA LYS A 105 17.69 6.35 -11.93
C LYS A 105 16.78 5.19 -11.55
N LYS A 106 15.75 5.44 -10.74
CA LYS A 106 14.79 4.44 -10.29
C LYS A 106 13.97 3.84 -11.43
N ILE A 107 13.54 4.64 -12.40
CA ILE A 107 12.91 4.17 -13.64
C ILE A 107 13.83 3.22 -14.41
N LYS A 108 15.14 3.52 -14.46
CA LYS A 108 16.12 2.63 -15.14
C LYS A 108 16.30 1.31 -14.40
N LEU A 109 16.37 1.33 -13.08
CA LEU A 109 16.44 0.13 -12.23
C LEU A 109 15.19 -0.74 -12.40
N GLY A 110 14.00 -0.12 -12.49
CA GLY A 110 12.72 -0.81 -12.67
C GLY A 110 12.59 -1.62 -13.97
N LYS A 111 13.46 -1.43 -14.97
CA LYS A 111 13.38 -2.17 -16.24
C LYS A 111 13.51 -3.69 -16.09
N GLY A 112 14.09 -4.18 -14.99
CA GLY A 112 14.24 -5.60 -14.68
C GLY A 112 13.10 -6.21 -13.85
N MET A 113 12.07 -5.43 -13.52
CA MET A 113 10.95 -5.92 -12.72
C MET A 113 10.04 -6.87 -13.50
N TYR A 114 9.50 -7.87 -12.79
CA TYR A 114 8.60 -8.90 -13.35
C TYR A 114 7.16 -8.44 -13.51
N CYS A 115 6.75 -7.35 -12.84
CA CYS A 115 5.40 -6.80 -12.90
C CYS A 115 5.39 -5.36 -13.45
N ASN A 116 4.22 -4.87 -13.83
CA ASN A 116 4.04 -3.45 -14.12
C ASN A 116 4.34 -2.64 -12.86
N HIS A 117 4.91 -1.46 -13.04
CA HIS A 117 5.32 -0.64 -11.91
C HIS A 117 5.21 0.85 -12.20
N ALA A 118 5.00 1.59 -11.13
CA ALA A 118 5.19 3.03 -11.10
C ALA A 118 5.78 3.43 -9.74
N PHE A 119 6.39 4.60 -9.67
CA PHE A 119 7.10 5.07 -8.50
C PHE A 119 6.45 6.32 -7.93
N TYR A 120 6.40 6.42 -6.61
CA TYR A 120 6.07 7.67 -5.95
C TYR A 120 7.25 8.62 -5.94
N PHE A 121 6.95 9.91 -6.07
CA PHE A 121 7.91 10.99 -5.85
C PHE A 121 7.77 11.48 -4.40
N GLY A 122 8.86 11.50 -3.64
CA GLY A 122 8.84 11.92 -2.24
C GLY A 122 8.75 13.42 -2.09
N ALA A 123 7.78 13.90 -1.31
CA ALA A 123 7.71 15.29 -0.89
C ALA A 123 8.67 15.57 0.28
N THR A 124 9.31 16.74 0.24
CA THR A 124 10.12 17.29 1.33
C THR A 124 9.73 18.75 1.58
N ALA A 125 10.21 19.35 2.68
CA ALA A 125 9.99 20.74 2.98
C ALA A 125 10.64 21.69 1.97
N GLU A 126 11.60 21.21 1.17
CA GLU A 126 12.40 22.00 0.23
C GLU A 126 11.98 21.83 -1.24
N ASN A 127 11.36 20.66 -1.61
CA ASN A 127 11.12 20.35 -3.03
C ASN A 127 9.69 20.64 -3.52
N TYR A 128 8.83 21.27 -2.71
CA TYR A 128 7.41 21.50 -3.02
C TYR A 128 7.19 22.16 -4.41
N SER A 129 8.02 23.13 -4.81
CA SER A 129 7.93 23.78 -6.13
C SER A 129 8.15 22.83 -7.31
N THR A 130 8.82 21.70 -7.08
CA THR A 130 9.05 20.66 -8.09
C THR A 130 7.79 19.82 -8.35
N LEU A 131 6.88 19.73 -7.38
CA LEU A 131 5.71 18.85 -7.43
C LEU A 131 4.70 19.23 -8.53
N GLU A 132 4.68 20.49 -8.97
CA GLU A 132 3.86 20.93 -10.10
C GLU A 132 4.27 20.29 -11.42
N LYS A 133 5.57 20.04 -11.59
CA LYS A 133 6.15 19.47 -12.81
C LYS A 133 5.87 17.97 -12.98
N LEU A 134 5.34 17.31 -11.94
CA LEU A 134 5.08 15.86 -11.96
C LEU A 134 3.84 15.48 -12.78
N LYS A 135 2.98 16.43 -13.17
CA LYS A 135 1.69 16.16 -13.83
C LYS A 135 1.80 15.15 -14.97
N ASN A 136 2.78 15.31 -15.84
CA ASN A 136 2.98 14.49 -17.03
C ASN A 136 4.24 13.59 -16.92
N LEU A 137 4.80 13.43 -15.72
CA LEU A 137 5.98 12.60 -15.53
C LEU A 137 5.60 11.12 -15.68
N THR A 138 6.10 10.50 -16.73
CA THR A 138 5.87 9.08 -17.03
C THR A 138 6.46 8.20 -15.94
N GLY A 139 5.72 7.18 -15.53
CA GLY A 139 6.12 6.27 -14.45
C GLY A 139 5.93 6.81 -13.04
N CYS A 140 5.47 8.06 -12.87
CA CYS A 140 5.15 8.63 -11.57
C CYS A 140 3.66 8.41 -11.24
N CYS A 141 3.36 7.56 -10.21
CA CYS A 141 1.99 7.27 -9.78
C CYS A 141 1.42 8.36 -8.85
N GLY A 142 2.24 9.07 -8.10
CA GLY A 142 1.78 10.05 -7.11
C GLY A 142 2.92 10.70 -6.35
N ILE A 143 2.54 11.52 -5.38
CA ILE A 143 3.44 12.17 -4.43
C ILE A 143 3.30 11.45 -3.10
N LYS A 144 4.41 11.07 -2.45
CA LYS A 144 4.40 10.49 -1.11
C LYS A 144 4.79 11.53 -0.08
N LEU A 145 3.96 11.67 0.94
CA LEU A 145 4.17 12.53 2.10
C LEU A 145 4.25 11.68 3.37
N PHE A 146 5.27 11.89 4.19
CA PHE A 146 5.36 11.36 5.55
C PHE A 146 5.08 12.48 6.56
N ALA A 147 3.88 12.53 7.11
CA ALA A 147 3.49 13.53 8.10
C ALA A 147 3.95 13.20 9.53
N GLY A 148 4.37 11.96 9.77
CA GLY A 148 4.97 11.48 11.00
C GLY A 148 6.15 10.55 10.72
N SER A 149 7.02 10.39 11.71
CA SER A 149 8.22 9.55 11.62
C SER A 149 7.87 8.08 11.40
N SER A 150 8.43 7.50 10.35
CA SER A 150 8.34 6.09 10.02
C SER A 150 9.73 5.60 9.59
N THR A 151 9.83 4.68 8.64
CA THR A 151 11.10 4.20 8.12
C THR A 151 11.67 5.20 7.12
N GLY A 152 12.92 5.63 7.29
CA GLY A 152 13.59 6.62 6.44
C GLY A 152 13.58 8.03 7.04
N ASN A 153 13.99 9.02 6.24
CA ASN A 153 14.24 10.41 6.66
C ASN A 153 13.43 11.47 5.88
N LEU A 154 12.31 11.07 5.27
CA LEU A 154 11.41 11.94 4.50
C LEU A 154 10.27 12.48 5.35
N LEU A 155 10.58 13.24 6.41
CA LEU A 155 9.57 13.80 7.31
C LEU A 155 9.19 15.22 6.89
N VAL A 156 7.87 15.48 6.77
CA VAL A 156 7.27 16.81 6.61
C VAL A 156 6.17 16.96 7.65
N ASP A 157 6.52 17.40 8.86
CA ASP A 157 5.63 17.42 10.03
C ASP A 157 4.95 18.77 10.27
N LYS A 158 5.54 19.87 9.78
CA LYS A 158 5.01 21.22 10.00
C LYS A 158 3.83 21.52 9.08
N GLU A 159 2.74 22.01 9.64
CA GLU A 159 1.50 22.31 8.91
C GLU A 159 1.75 23.20 7.68
N LYS A 160 2.55 24.26 7.82
CA LYS A 160 2.91 25.17 6.73
C LYS A 160 3.65 24.48 5.55
N ASP A 161 4.46 23.46 5.85
CA ASP A 161 5.20 22.74 4.79
C ASP A 161 4.29 21.69 4.15
N ILE A 162 3.40 21.06 4.90
CA ILE A 162 2.31 20.21 4.37
C ILE A 162 1.39 21.03 3.45
N GLU A 163 1.00 22.25 3.87
CA GLU A 163 0.20 23.17 3.03
C GLU A 163 0.88 23.46 1.69
N LYS A 164 2.18 23.77 1.67
CA LYS A 164 2.95 23.97 0.43
C LYS A 164 2.97 22.71 -0.46
N VAL A 165 3.14 21.53 0.14
CA VAL A 165 3.07 20.27 -0.63
C VAL A 165 1.71 20.14 -1.31
N PHE A 166 0.62 20.38 -0.60
CA PHE A 166 -0.72 20.29 -1.20
C PHE A 166 -0.99 21.42 -2.20
N GLU A 167 -0.57 22.64 -1.93
CA GLU A 167 -0.71 23.77 -2.84
C GLU A 167 -0.11 23.45 -4.22
N HIS A 168 1.13 22.93 -4.24
CA HIS A 168 1.89 22.63 -5.47
C HIS A 168 1.65 21.20 -6.00
N ALA A 169 0.88 20.36 -5.33
CA ALA A 169 0.63 18.99 -5.78
C ALA A 169 -0.09 18.96 -7.13
N SER A 170 0.48 18.27 -8.11
CA SER A 170 -0.12 18.04 -9.43
C SER A 170 -0.61 16.61 -9.66
N LYS A 171 -0.38 15.73 -8.68
CA LYS A 171 -0.83 14.34 -8.62
C LYS A 171 -1.46 14.06 -7.24
N VAL A 172 -2.04 12.87 -7.05
CA VAL A 172 -2.53 12.44 -5.73
C VAL A 172 -1.38 12.45 -4.72
N VAL A 173 -1.67 12.93 -3.51
CA VAL A 173 -0.73 12.89 -2.39
C VAL A 173 -1.08 11.71 -1.50
N ALA A 174 -0.25 10.67 -1.52
CA ALA A 174 -0.37 9.52 -0.64
C ALA A 174 0.36 9.80 0.68
N VAL A 175 -0.35 9.68 1.80
CA VAL A 175 0.12 10.18 3.09
C VAL A 175 0.25 9.08 4.12
N HIS A 176 1.45 8.92 4.70
CA HIS A 176 1.62 8.27 5.99
C HIS A 176 1.18 9.27 7.07
N SER A 177 0.01 9.03 7.67
CA SER A 177 -0.71 10.02 8.47
C SER A 177 -0.60 9.70 9.95
N GLU A 178 0.49 10.17 10.57
CA GLU A 178 0.71 10.17 12.02
C GLU A 178 1.21 11.55 12.46
N ASP A 179 0.79 12.01 13.65
CA ASP A 179 1.15 13.32 14.17
C ASP A 179 2.50 13.27 14.90
N GLU A 180 3.51 13.89 14.32
CA GLU A 180 4.88 13.87 14.83
C GLU A 180 5.04 14.53 16.20
N GLU A 181 4.30 15.60 16.48
CA GLU A 181 4.37 16.28 17.78
C GLU A 181 3.84 15.38 18.88
N ILE A 182 2.69 14.72 18.64
CA ILE A 182 2.12 13.76 19.58
C ILE A 182 3.05 12.54 19.73
N LEU A 183 3.65 12.06 18.64
CA LEU A 183 4.65 10.97 18.70
C LEU A 183 5.83 11.33 19.62
N LYS A 184 6.38 12.54 19.47
CA LYS A 184 7.49 13.03 20.31
C LYS A 184 7.10 13.10 21.79
N MET A 185 5.91 13.67 22.11
CA MET A 185 5.41 13.76 23.48
C MET A 185 5.20 12.39 24.13
N ARG A 186 4.73 11.41 23.35
CA ARG A 186 4.41 10.05 23.80
C ARG A 186 5.60 9.09 23.80
N LYS A 187 6.75 9.47 23.25
CA LYS A 187 7.96 8.64 23.18
C LYS A 187 8.40 8.07 24.53
N LYS A 188 8.13 8.79 25.63
CA LYS A 188 8.36 8.36 27.01
C LYS A 188 7.57 7.12 27.44
N LEU A 189 6.55 6.69 26.66
CA LEU A 189 5.74 5.50 26.92
C LEU A 189 6.35 4.23 26.32
N ILE A 190 7.48 4.35 25.62
CA ILE A 190 8.22 3.21 25.10
C ILE A 190 8.89 2.48 26.25
N GLU A 191 8.61 1.20 26.41
CA GLU A 191 9.29 0.31 27.34
C GLU A 191 10.25 -0.60 26.57
N LYS A 192 11.53 -0.52 26.88
CA LYS A 192 12.54 -1.35 26.22
C LYS A 192 12.25 -2.84 26.42
N GLY A 193 12.30 -3.61 25.33
CA GLY A 193 11.98 -5.04 25.32
C GLY A 193 10.49 -5.38 25.29
N ASN A 194 9.59 -4.39 25.41
CA ASN A 194 8.13 -4.62 25.44
C ASN A 194 7.45 -4.03 24.20
N VAL A 195 7.34 -4.82 23.13
CA VAL A 195 6.70 -4.40 21.87
C VAL A 195 5.21 -4.07 22.03
N LYS A 196 4.54 -4.53 23.09
CA LYS A 196 3.14 -4.16 23.35
C LYS A 196 2.95 -2.67 23.64
N THR A 197 4.03 -1.95 23.98
CA THR A 197 3.98 -0.49 24.15
C THR A 197 4.05 0.27 22.83
N HIS A 198 4.29 -0.41 21.70
CA HIS A 198 4.30 0.21 20.38
C HIS A 198 2.95 0.87 20.01
N PRO A 199 1.78 0.19 20.09
CA PRO A 199 0.48 0.81 19.89
C PRO A 199 0.10 1.80 21.02
N VAL A 200 0.70 1.70 22.19
CA VAL A 200 0.51 2.71 23.25
C VAL A 200 1.24 4.00 22.91
N TRP A 201 2.46 3.93 22.43
CA TRP A 201 3.21 5.10 21.96
C TRP A 201 2.52 5.75 20.75
N ARG A 202 2.25 4.98 19.71
CA ARG A 202 1.62 5.40 18.44
C ARG A 202 0.10 5.18 18.52
N ASN A 203 -0.58 5.85 19.47
CA ASN A 203 -1.99 5.60 19.74
C ASN A 203 -2.94 6.17 18.66
N GLU A 204 -4.23 6.02 18.89
CA GLU A 204 -5.30 6.43 18.00
C GLU A 204 -5.31 7.93 17.74
N GLU A 205 -4.95 8.73 18.75
CA GLU A 205 -4.89 10.19 18.65
C GLU A 205 -3.79 10.64 17.69
N VAL A 206 -2.63 9.96 17.70
CA VAL A 206 -1.54 10.20 16.74
C VAL A 206 -2.01 10.08 15.29
N ALA A 207 -2.77 9.03 14.97
CA ALA A 207 -3.32 8.81 13.64
C ALA A 207 -4.44 9.82 13.31
N MET A 208 -5.41 9.96 14.21
CA MET A 208 -6.60 10.80 13.99
C MET A 208 -6.30 12.29 13.87
N SER A 209 -5.38 12.82 14.70
CA SER A 209 -4.94 14.23 14.64
C SER A 209 -4.36 14.56 13.26
N SER A 210 -3.43 13.75 12.79
CA SER A 210 -2.82 13.91 11.47
C SER A 210 -3.86 13.79 10.36
N THR A 211 -4.69 12.75 10.38
CA THR A 211 -5.70 12.49 9.33
C THR A 211 -6.69 13.66 9.21
N ARG A 212 -7.16 14.24 10.31
CA ARG A 212 -8.00 15.45 10.29
C ARG A 212 -7.28 16.64 9.66
N ARG A 213 -6.02 16.86 10.04
CA ARG A 213 -5.18 17.94 9.49
C ARG A 213 -4.99 17.78 7.99
N ILE A 214 -4.61 16.59 7.52
CA ILE A 214 -4.41 16.31 6.09
C ILE A 214 -5.69 16.51 5.28
N VAL A 215 -6.82 15.98 5.75
CA VAL A 215 -8.12 16.14 5.06
C VAL A 215 -8.52 17.60 4.97
N LYS A 216 -8.36 18.39 6.06
CA LYS A 216 -8.62 19.84 6.07
C LYS A 216 -7.79 20.57 5.01
N ILE A 217 -6.47 20.30 4.97
CA ILE A 217 -5.54 20.93 4.03
C ILE A 217 -5.88 20.51 2.58
N ALA A 218 -6.07 19.22 2.32
CA ALA A 218 -6.41 18.73 0.99
C ALA A 218 -7.70 19.36 0.44
N LYS A 219 -8.74 19.48 1.28
CA LYS A 219 -9.99 20.16 0.91
C LYS A 219 -9.79 21.65 0.64
N ARG A 220 -9.00 22.35 1.47
CA ARG A 220 -8.71 23.78 1.32
C ARG A 220 -8.05 24.07 -0.04
N PHE A 221 -7.11 23.25 -0.47
CA PHE A 221 -6.42 23.39 -1.75
C PHE A 221 -7.10 22.66 -2.92
N ASN A 222 -8.24 22.01 -2.67
CA ASN A 222 -8.96 21.18 -3.65
C ASN A 222 -8.06 20.14 -4.34
N LYS A 223 -7.24 19.45 -3.56
CA LYS A 223 -6.29 18.43 -4.04
C LYS A 223 -6.72 17.03 -3.61
N LYS A 224 -6.28 16.04 -4.38
CA LYS A 224 -6.52 14.62 -4.05
C LYS A 224 -5.54 14.17 -2.98
N ALA A 225 -6.06 13.56 -1.91
CA ALA A 225 -5.26 12.89 -0.89
C ALA A 225 -5.67 11.42 -0.78
N HIS A 226 -4.69 10.56 -0.62
CA HIS A 226 -4.88 9.14 -0.32
C HIS A 226 -4.24 8.83 1.03
N ILE A 227 -5.06 8.52 2.03
CA ILE A 227 -4.57 8.20 3.38
C ILE A 227 -4.24 6.72 3.43
N LEU A 228 -2.95 6.42 3.55
CA LEU A 228 -2.42 5.06 3.53
C LEU A 228 -2.75 4.31 4.85
N HIS A 229 -2.84 2.99 4.78
CA HIS A 229 -2.86 2.06 5.92
C HIS A 229 -3.65 2.56 7.15
N ILE A 230 -4.93 2.88 6.98
CA ILE A 230 -5.82 3.29 8.08
C ILE A 230 -5.95 2.17 9.12
N THR A 231 -5.87 2.54 10.40
CA THR A 231 -5.84 1.56 11.49
C THR A 231 -6.88 1.77 12.58
N THR A 232 -7.53 2.93 12.65
CA THR A 232 -8.42 3.26 13.77
C THR A 232 -9.89 3.35 13.36
N LYS A 233 -10.80 3.02 14.28
CA LYS A 233 -12.24 3.18 14.06
C LYS A 233 -12.63 4.64 13.89
N GLU A 234 -11.94 5.54 14.60
CA GLU A 234 -12.17 6.99 14.54
C GLU A 234 -11.84 7.55 13.15
N GLU A 235 -10.75 7.07 12.54
CA GLU A 235 -10.39 7.45 11.17
C GLU A 235 -11.43 6.93 10.16
N ILE A 236 -11.90 5.68 10.31
CA ILE A 236 -12.95 5.11 9.44
C ILE A 236 -14.23 5.95 9.54
N ASP A 237 -14.67 6.28 10.76
CA ASP A 237 -15.88 7.07 10.97
C ASP A 237 -15.77 8.47 10.36
N PHE A 238 -14.62 9.10 10.51
CA PHE A 238 -14.35 10.40 9.94
C PHE A 238 -14.22 10.37 8.41
N LEU A 239 -13.44 9.43 7.87
CA LEU A 239 -13.16 9.36 6.43
C LEU A 239 -14.38 8.93 5.63
N SER A 240 -15.24 8.05 6.15
CA SER A 240 -16.50 7.67 5.49
C SER A 240 -17.41 8.85 5.23
N GLN A 241 -17.35 9.89 6.08
CA GLN A 241 -18.12 11.14 5.96
C GLN A 241 -17.37 12.24 5.18
N ASN A 242 -16.11 12.01 4.82
CA ASN A 242 -15.24 13.02 4.21
C ASN A 242 -14.67 12.58 2.86
N LYS A 243 -15.46 11.85 2.07
CA LYS A 243 -15.09 11.37 0.72
C LYS A 243 -14.93 12.54 -0.29
N GLY A 244 -14.99 12.26 -1.54
CA GLY A 244 -14.74 13.21 -2.65
C GLY A 244 -13.30 13.09 -3.14
N ASN A 245 -12.49 14.12 -2.91
CA ASN A 245 -11.06 14.09 -3.26
C ASN A 245 -10.20 13.29 -2.25
N ILE A 246 -10.81 12.68 -1.24
CA ILE A 246 -10.14 11.90 -0.20
C ILE A 246 -10.45 10.43 -0.40
N THR A 247 -9.39 9.64 -0.53
CA THR A 247 -9.43 8.18 -0.59
C THR A 247 -8.58 7.60 0.54
N PHE A 248 -8.79 6.34 0.89
CA PHE A 248 -7.99 5.68 1.92
C PHE A 248 -7.80 4.19 1.68
N GLU A 249 -6.74 3.67 2.27
CA GLU A 249 -6.26 2.31 2.15
C GLU A 249 -6.36 1.57 3.48
N ILE A 250 -6.63 0.27 3.41
CA ILE A 250 -6.52 -0.67 4.54
C ILE A 250 -5.54 -1.78 4.14
N THR A 251 -4.78 -2.32 5.10
CA THR A 251 -3.85 -3.41 4.80
C THR A 251 -4.36 -4.77 5.27
N PRO A 252 -3.97 -5.87 4.62
CA PRO A 252 -4.31 -7.22 5.07
C PRO A 252 -3.82 -7.52 6.49
N GLN A 253 -2.69 -6.94 6.91
CA GLN A 253 -2.14 -7.12 8.25
C GLN A 253 -3.08 -6.59 9.33
N HIS A 254 -3.60 -5.36 9.17
CA HIS A 254 -4.54 -4.75 10.10
C HIS A 254 -5.92 -5.42 10.10
N LEU A 255 -6.29 -6.10 9.00
CA LEU A 255 -7.50 -6.92 8.92
C LEU A 255 -7.33 -8.29 9.58
N THR A 256 -6.12 -8.84 9.57
CA THR A 256 -5.85 -10.21 10.03
C THR A 256 -5.45 -10.25 11.51
N PHE A 257 -4.60 -9.34 11.93
CA PHE A 257 -4.03 -9.29 13.28
C PHE A 257 -4.74 -8.27 14.17
N TYR A 258 -4.66 -8.48 15.49
CA TYR A 258 -5.08 -7.52 16.51
C TYR A 258 -4.20 -7.59 17.75
N ALA A 259 -4.05 -6.47 18.43
CA ALA A 259 -3.33 -6.37 19.70
C ALA A 259 -4.24 -6.79 20.89
N PRO A 260 -3.68 -7.35 21.96
CA PRO A 260 -2.28 -7.68 22.17
C PRO A 260 -1.85 -9.02 21.55
N ASP A 261 -2.78 -9.83 21.03
CA ASP A 261 -2.59 -11.22 20.59
C ASP A 261 -1.43 -11.38 19.60
N CYS A 262 -1.31 -10.51 18.59
CA CYS A 262 -0.22 -10.59 17.62
C CYS A 262 1.16 -10.34 18.26
N TYR A 263 1.25 -9.38 19.18
CA TYR A 263 2.50 -9.09 19.89
C TYR A 263 2.88 -10.20 20.87
N ASP A 264 1.91 -10.89 21.45
CA ASP A 264 2.15 -12.08 22.30
C ASP A 264 2.66 -13.27 21.47
N LYS A 265 2.16 -13.46 20.25
CA LYS A 265 2.48 -14.61 19.41
C LYS A 265 3.78 -14.45 18.61
N ILE A 266 3.99 -13.27 18.01
CA ILE A 266 5.09 -13.06 17.07
C ILE A 266 5.98 -11.85 17.42
N GLY A 267 5.78 -11.22 18.58
CA GLY A 267 6.68 -10.18 19.11
C GLY A 267 6.92 -9.02 18.13
N THR A 268 8.19 -8.70 17.94
CA THR A 268 8.65 -7.63 17.05
C THR A 268 8.34 -7.87 15.57
N TYR A 269 8.01 -9.09 15.16
CA TYR A 269 7.57 -9.38 13.80
C TYR A 269 6.21 -8.76 13.48
N ALA A 270 5.36 -8.49 14.51
CA ALA A 270 4.11 -7.74 14.34
C ALA A 270 4.29 -6.21 14.35
N GLN A 271 5.52 -5.72 14.57
CA GLN A 271 5.79 -4.28 14.64
C GLN A 271 5.78 -3.65 13.25
N MET A 272 4.83 -2.74 13.01
CA MET A 272 4.70 -1.92 11.80
C MET A 272 4.17 -0.52 12.14
N ASN A 273 4.18 0.43 11.21
CA ASN A 273 3.71 1.80 11.36
C ASN A 273 2.65 2.13 10.31
N PRO A 274 1.43 2.56 10.70
CA PRO A 274 0.93 2.61 12.09
C PRO A 274 0.79 1.21 12.69
N PRO A 275 0.74 1.09 14.03
CA PRO A 275 0.73 -0.21 14.70
C PRO A 275 -0.57 -0.98 14.52
N ILE A 276 -0.50 -2.30 14.67
CA ILE A 276 -1.67 -3.16 14.80
C ILE A 276 -2.40 -2.81 16.09
N ARG A 277 -3.70 -2.53 15.98
CA ARG A 277 -4.55 -2.06 17.06
C ARG A 277 -5.33 -3.20 17.72
N ASN A 278 -6.09 -2.88 18.77
CA ASN A 278 -6.97 -3.83 19.42
C ASN A 278 -8.14 -4.28 18.51
N LYS A 279 -8.86 -5.31 18.95
CA LYS A 279 -9.90 -5.96 18.19
C LYS A 279 -11.05 -5.04 17.75
N THR A 280 -11.40 -4.03 18.55
CA THR A 280 -12.49 -3.10 18.21
C THR A 280 -12.17 -2.25 16.99
N HIS A 281 -10.90 -1.88 16.79
CA HIS A 281 -10.45 -1.19 15.59
C HIS A 281 -10.46 -2.15 14.38
N GLN A 282 -9.94 -3.37 14.52
CA GLN A 282 -9.99 -4.38 13.46
C GLN A 282 -11.43 -4.64 12.99
N GLU A 283 -12.39 -4.78 13.91
CA GLU A 283 -13.81 -4.97 13.58
C GLU A 283 -14.36 -3.78 12.77
N ARG A 284 -13.91 -2.54 13.08
CA ARG A 284 -14.33 -1.37 12.33
C ARG A 284 -13.69 -1.28 10.95
N LEU A 285 -12.45 -1.77 10.77
CA LEU A 285 -11.83 -1.93 9.44
C LEU A 285 -12.63 -2.93 8.59
N TRP A 286 -13.02 -4.08 9.14
CA TRP A 286 -13.89 -5.04 8.47
C TRP A 286 -15.25 -4.44 8.10
N TYR A 287 -15.82 -3.60 8.97
CA TYR A 287 -17.05 -2.87 8.67
C TYR A 287 -16.86 -1.94 7.46
N ALA A 288 -15.71 -1.25 7.36
CA ALA A 288 -15.40 -0.40 6.21
C ALA A 288 -15.32 -1.20 4.90
N ILE A 289 -14.65 -2.36 4.90
CA ILE A 289 -14.61 -3.25 3.73
C ILE A 289 -16.02 -3.68 3.31
N LYS A 290 -16.82 -4.18 4.25
CA LYS A 290 -18.19 -4.67 3.97
C LYS A 290 -19.13 -3.60 3.42
N ASN A 291 -18.88 -2.33 3.74
CA ASN A 291 -19.69 -1.19 3.29
C ASN A 291 -19.05 -0.41 2.15
N ASN A 292 -17.96 -0.92 1.56
CA ASN A 292 -17.21 -0.29 0.46
C ASN A 292 -16.80 1.16 0.79
N TYR A 293 -16.35 1.40 2.02
CA TYR A 293 -15.85 2.71 2.43
C TYR A 293 -14.39 2.93 2.08
N ASN A 294 -13.56 1.87 2.12
CA ASN A 294 -12.17 1.92 1.64
C ASN A 294 -12.12 2.00 0.11
N ASP A 295 -11.04 2.56 -0.40
CA ASP A 295 -10.84 2.72 -1.83
C ASP A 295 -9.82 1.71 -2.38
N THR A 296 -8.85 1.30 -1.54
CA THR A 296 -7.85 0.30 -1.90
C THR A 296 -7.53 -0.63 -0.73
N ILE A 297 -6.95 -1.78 -1.07
CA ILE A 297 -6.25 -2.67 -0.15
C ILE A 297 -4.81 -2.73 -0.65
N GLY A 298 -3.87 -2.18 0.12
CA GLY A 298 -2.44 -2.20 -0.17
C GLY A 298 -1.68 -3.02 0.86
N SER A 299 -0.54 -3.59 0.50
CA SER A 299 0.19 -4.47 1.42
C SER A 299 1.04 -3.75 2.45
N ASP A 300 1.42 -2.51 2.20
CA ASP A 300 2.52 -1.84 2.91
C ASP A 300 3.74 -2.78 3.08
N HIS A 301 4.06 -3.49 1.98
CA HIS A 301 5.18 -4.43 1.97
C HIS A 301 6.48 -3.72 2.34
N ALA A 302 7.00 -4.02 3.51
CA ALA A 302 8.14 -3.33 4.10
C ALA A 302 9.11 -4.34 4.75
N PRO A 303 9.86 -5.12 3.95
CA PRO A 303 10.73 -6.18 4.43
C PRO A 303 11.95 -5.63 5.15
N HIS A 304 12.43 -6.41 6.12
CA HIS A 304 13.68 -6.19 6.86
C HIS A 304 14.39 -7.53 7.05
N LEU A 305 15.71 -7.50 7.14
CA LEU A 305 16.49 -8.68 7.49
C LEU A 305 16.03 -9.28 8.82
N LYS A 306 15.98 -10.60 8.88
CA LYS A 306 15.58 -11.33 10.09
C LYS A 306 16.39 -10.89 11.31
N VAL A 307 17.73 -10.77 11.16
CA VAL A 307 18.63 -10.32 12.23
C VAL A 307 18.25 -8.94 12.79
N ASN A 308 17.64 -8.06 11.99
CA ASN A 308 17.16 -6.76 12.44
C ASN A 308 15.80 -6.87 13.14
N LYS A 309 14.90 -7.72 12.64
CA LYS A 309 13.61 -7.98 13.28
C LYS A 309 13.72 -8.72 14.61
N ASP A 310 14.78 -9.53 14.80
CA ASP A 310 15.09 -10.25 16.04
C ASP A 310 15.60 -9.33 17.16
N LYS A 311 15.97 -8.09 16.86
CA LYS A 311 16.37 -7.12 17.87
C LYS A 311 15.24 -6.84 18.86
N PRO A 312 15.55 -6.58 20.14
CA PRO A 312 14.53 -6.18 21.10
C PRO A 312 13.89 -4.84 20.72
N TYR A 313 12.61 -4.68 21.04
CA TYR A 313 11.92 -3.39 20.91
C TYR A 313 12.58 -2.32 21.82
N PRO A 314 12.80 -1.07 21.39
CA PRO A 314 12.39 -0.48 20.12
C PRO A 314 13.44 -0.54 18.99
N ASP A 315 14.54 -1.29 19.20
CA ASP A 315 15.66 -1.34 18.26
C ASP A 315 15.33 -2.16 17.00
N SER A 316 14.31 -3.01 17.05
CA SER A 316 13.79 -3.69 15.86
C SER A 316 13.06 -2.70 14.94
N PRO A 317 13.28 -2.76 13.62
CA PRO A 317 12.60 -1.87 12.68
C PRO A 317 11.12 -2.23 12.51
N SER A 318 10.28 -1.20 12.29
CA SER A 318 8.87 -1.38 11.93
C SER A 318 8.73 -1.70 10.45
N GLY A 319 7.92 -2.69 10.13
CA GLY A 319 7.61 -3.15 8.78
C GLY A 319 7.37 -4.66 8.73
N MET A 320 6.44 -5.07 7.88
CA MET A 320 6.09 -6.47 7.63
C MET A 320 6.11 -6.73 6.12
N PRO A 321 6.56 -7.89 5.63
CA PRO A 321 6.36 -8.28 4.24
C PRO A 321 4.88 -8.51 3.97
N GLY A 322 4.42 -8.25 2.73
CA GLY A 322 3.00 -8.36 2.40
C GLY A 322 2.68 -8.62 0.94
N VAL A 323 3.52 -8.18 -0.01
CA VAL A 323 3.17 -8.19 -1.44
C VAL A 323 2.84 -9.59 -1.99
N GLN A 324 3.59 -10.63 -1.59
CA GLN A 324 3.32 -12.00 -2.01
C GLN A 324 2.09 -12.61 -1.35
N THR A 325 1.70 -12.12 -0.17
CA THR A 325 0.64 -12.70 0.64
C THR A 325 -0.66 -11.90 0.61
N LEU A 326 -0.67 -10.70 0.04
CA LEU A 326 -1.86 -9.84 -0.01
C LEU A 326 -3.07 -10.60 -0.57
N LEU A 327 -3.00 -11.02 -1.83
CA LEU A 327 -4.13 -11.70 -2.48
C LEU A 327 -4.45 -13.05 -1.81
N PRO A 328 -3.50 -13.96 -1.54
CA PRO A 328 -3.80 -15.22 -0.84
C PRO A 328 -4.47 -15.04 0.51
N VAL A 329 -4.03 -14.07 1.34
CA VAL A 329 -4.65 -13.78 2.64
C VAL A 329 -6.08 -13.27 2.46
N MET A 330 -6.31 -12.36 1.50
CA MET A 330 -7.65 -11.83 1.24
C MET A 330 -8.59 -12.90 0.67
N LEU A 331 -8.11 -13.79 -0.21
CA LEU A 331 -8.89 -14.94 -0.69
C LEU A 331 -9.23 -15.90 0.47
N ASN A 332 -8.30 -16.13 1.40
CA ASN A 332 -8.61 -16.90 2.60
C ASN A 332 -9.69 -16.23 3.46
N HIS A 333 -9.70 -14.91 3.56
CA HIS A 333 -10.78 -14.18 4.24
C HIS A 333 -12.11 -14.29 3.50
N ILE A 334 -12.13 -14.35 2.17
CA ILE A 334 -13.34 -14.65 1.37
C ILE A 334 -13.86 -16.06 1.70
N ASN A 335 -12.97 -17.07 1.68
CA ASN A 335 -13.33 -18.44 2.02
C ASN A 335 -13.92 -18.59 3.45
N ASN A 336 -13.49 -17.72 4.36
CA ASN A 336 -14.02 -17.64 5.73
C ASN A 336 -15.25 -16.71 5.86
N GLY A 337 -15.84 -16.25 4.77
CA GLY A 337 -17.05 -15.41 4.75
C GLY A 337 -16.89 -14.00 5.34
N LYS A 338 -15.65 -13.48 5.39
CA LYS A 338 -15.38 -12.14 5.93
C LYS A 338 -15.71 -11.03 4.92
N LEU A 339 -15.53 -11.28 3.64
CA LEU A 339 -15.88 -10.40 2.53
C LEU A 339 -16.26 -11.25 1.32
N LYS A 340 -16.84 -10.61 0.31
CA LYS A 340 -17.15 -11.22 -0.99
C LYS A 340 -16.05 -10.91 -2.01
N LEU A 341 -16.00 -11.69 -3.10
CA LEU A 341 -15.00 -11.51 -4.16
C LEU A 341 -15.11 -10.11 -4.81
N GLU A 342 -16.32 -9.63 -5.02
CA GLU A 342 -16.56 -8.29 -5.60
C GLU A 342 -16.12 -7.12 -4.70
N GLN A 343 -15.79 -7.39 -3.43
CA GLN A 343 -15.29 -6.39 -2.48
C GLN A 343 -13.75 -6.37 -2.39
N LEU A 344 -13.08 -7.36 -2.98
CA LEU A 344 -11.65 -7.44 -3.11
C LEU A 344 -11.20 -6.77 -4.41
#